data_bb6ac92dc45e900bae73c6ad9db34706
#
_entry.id   bb6ac92dc45e900bae73c6ad9db34706
#
_cell.length_a   1.000
_cell.length_b   1.000
_cell.length_c   1.000
_cell.angle_alpha   90.00
_cell.angle_beta   90.00
_cell.angle_gamma   90.00
#
_symmetry.space_group_name_H-M   'P 1'
#
loop_
_entity.id
_entity.type
_entity.pdbx_description
1 polymer ?
#
loop_
_entity_poly.entity_id
_entity_poly.type
_entity_poly.pdbx_seq_one_letter_code
_entity_poly.pdbx_strand_id
1 'polypeptide(L)'
;MSDAIENEVAGNGDGADGGAGNLIGRESNVVAGRFGEPLQVRHVQYSRGGGNAAPKRPMFLCLHGWGSNEADLADMMRYVAPYNDFASLRAPLVLQEAGSGEFGYGQGAYSWFHDCVPSGEDLDRDAYAAAMAIDDWVAENVPADRTVVPIGFSQGGLLAIHLLRVHPERYRASISLSGFLAPGVVAGSAPADDRVAELNVPVFYGYGQSDTVIPKPEIFATTAWLDEHTFLTSKGYRGLDHAVSLNEFNDLRDWLARHDIAPGIL
;
A
#
# COMPACT_ATOMS: atom_id res chain seq x y z
N MET A 1 -27.73 -19.39 -60.49
CA MET A 1 -27.46 -20.74 -60.05
C MET A 1 -26.76 -20.56 -58.71
N SER A 2 -27.57 -20.61 -57.67
CA SER A 2 -27.75 -21.76 -56.78
C SER A 2 -26.63 -21.83 -55.77
N ASP A 3 -26.72 -21.85 -54.48
CA ASP A 3 -27.86 -21.91 -53.52
C ASP A 3 -27.35 -21.50 -52.16
N ALA A 4 -28.26 -20.99 -51.36
CA ALA A 4 -28.14 -20.78 -49.91
C ALA A 4 -28.06 -22.13 -49.16
N ILE A 5 -27.48 -22.13 -47.98
CA ILE A 5 -28.00 -22.89 -46.84
C ILE A 5 -27.74 -22.12 -45.54
N GLU A 6 -28.83 -21.70 -44.91
CA GLU A 6 -28.98 -21.35 -43.50
C GLU A 6 -28.73 -22.59 -42.62
N ASN A 7 -28.24 -22.37 -41.42
CA ASN A 7 -28.67 -23.17 -40.26
C ASN A 7 -28.59 -22.39 -38.98
N GLU A 8 -29.77 -22.00 -38.51
CA GLU A 8 -30.06 -21.72 -37.10
C GLU A 8 -29.82 -22.96 -36.22
N VAL A 9 -29.23 -22.78 -35.06
CA VAL A 9 -29.60 -23.56 -33.88
C VAL A 9 -29.64 -22.66 -32.66
N ALA A 10 -30.86 -22.42 -32.18
CA ALA A 10 -31.16 -21.91 -30.87
C ALA A 10 -30.88 -22.97 -29.80
N GLY A 11 -30.40 -22.57 -28.66
CA GLY A 11 -30.28 -23.40 -27.47
C GLY A 11 -30.26 -22.54 -26.22
N ASN A 12 -31.46 -22.32 -25.66
CA ASN A 12 -31.63 -21.79 -24.32
C ASN A 12 -31.04 -22.75 -23.29
N GLY A 13 -30.41 -22.19 -22.28
CA GLY A 13 -30.03 -22.89 -21.06
C GLY A 13 -29.86 -21.90 -19.92
N ASP A 14 -30.97 -21.63 -19.23
CA ASP A 14 -30.96 -21.00 -17.89
C ASP A 14 -30.17 -21.88 -16.91
N GLY A 15 -29.33 -21.27 -16.11
CA GLY A 15 -28.61 -21.98 -15.05
C GLY A 15 -27.88 -21.07 -14.10
N ALA A 16 -28.59 -20.63 -13.07
CA ALA A 16 -28.12 -20.30 -11.74
C ALA A 16 -26.87 -19.40 -11.59
N ASP A 17 -27.16 -18.15 -11.37
CA ASP A 17 -26.40 -17.17 -10.64
C ASP A 17 -25.89 -17.76 -9.30
N GLY A 18 -24.59 -17.72 -9.10
CA GLY A 18 -23.90 -18.06 -7.86
C GLY A 18 -22.65 -17.24 -7.74
N GLY A 19 -22.75 -16.03 -7.22
CA GLY A 19 -21.78 -15.30 -6.45
C GLY A 19 -20.29 -15.34 -6.84
N ALA A 20 -19.96 -15.14 -8.11
CA ALA A 20 -18.56 -14.91 -8.54
C ALA A 20 -18.42 -13.50 -9.14
N GLY A 21 -19.09 -12.53 -8.54
CA GLY A 21 -18.92 -11.13 -8.88
C GLY A 21 -17.61 -10.62 -8.30
N ASN A 22 -16.72 -10.17 -9.16
CA ASN A 22 -15.54 -9.33 -8.93
C ASN A 22 -14.13 -9.92 -9.03
N LEU A 23 -13.92 -11.14 -9.45
CA LEU A 23 -12.56 -11.58 -9.79
C LEU A 23 -12.18 -11.30 -11.26
N ILE A 24 -13.16 -11.11 -12.13
CA ILE A 24 -12.93 -10.98 -13.58
C ILE A 24 -12.40 -9.57 -13.97
N GLY A 25 -12.64 -8.55 -13.13
CA GLY A 25 -12.08 -7.21 -13.36
C GLY A 25 -10.61 -7.07 -12.95
N ARG A 26 -10.10 -7.98 -12.14
CA ARG A 26 -8.72 -7.92 -11.64
C ARG A 26 -7.65 -8.33 -12.66
N GLU A 27 -7.99 -9.17 -13.64
CA GLU A 27 -7.01 -9.73 -14.57
C GLU A 27 -6.84 -8.96 -15.87
N SER A 28 -7.78 -8.08 -16.26
CA SER A 28 -7.84 -7.67 -17.67
C SER A 28 -7.21 -6.32 -18.00
N ASN A 29 -6.89 -5.45 -17.04
CA ASN A 29 -6.50 -4.06 -17.36
C ASN A 29 -5.24 -3.53 -16.67
N VAL A 30 -4.61 -4.28 -15.78
CA VAL A 30 -3.40 -3.82 -15.12
C VAL A 30 -2.26 -4.78 -15.37
N VAL A 31 -1.45 -4.42 -16.34
CA VAL A 31 -0.13 -5.03 -16.50
C VAL A 31 0.74 -4.49 -15.39
N ALA A 32 1.40 -5.37 -14.64
CA ALA A 32 2.38 -5.00 -13.63
C ALA A 32 3.47 -4.12 -14.25
N GLY A 33 3.31 -2.80 -14.17
CA GLY A 33 4.25 -1.81 -14.66
C GLY A 33 4.90 -2.15 -16.01
N ARG A 34 6.19 -1.84 -16.15
CA ARG A 34 6.99 -2.22 -17.35
C ARG A 34 7.40 -3.69 -17.40
N PHE A 35 7.27 -4.41 -16.29
CA PHE A 35 7.85 -5.74 -16.14
C PHE A 35 6.96 -6.87 -16.63
N GLY A 36 5.68 -6.60 -16.93
CA GLY A 36 4.77 -7.55 -17.58
C GLY A 36 4.49 -8.85 -16.80
N GLU A 37 5.05 -9.00 -15.61
CA GLU A 37 4.85 -10.14 -14.72
C GLU A 37 4.02 -9.75 -13.50
N PRO A 38 3.14 -10.63 -13.01
CA PRO A 38 2.44 -10.39 -11.77
C PRO A 38 3.42 -10.17 -10.62
N LEU A 39 3.28 -9.07 -9.89
CA LEU A 39 4.09 -8.79 -8.71
C LEU A 39 3.66 -9.72 -7.58
N GLN A 40 4.65 -10.22 -6.83
CA GLN A 40 4.42 -11.09 -5.68
C GLN A 40 5.34 -10.71 -4.52
N VAL A 41 4.79 -10.62 -3.32
CA VAL A 41 5.58 -10.50 -2.10
C VAL A 41 6.32 -11.83 -1.85
N ARG A 42 7.66 -11.79 -1.82
CA ARG A 42 8.49 -12.99 -1.74
C ARG A 42 9.18 -13.17 -0.39
N HIS A 43 9.26 -12.14 0.41
CA HIS A 43 9.91 -12.19 1.72
C HIS A 43 9.22 -11.26 2.72
N VAL A 44 9.18 -11.68 3.97
CA VAL A 44 8.53 -10.95 5.06
C VAL A 44 9.36 -11.08 6.33
N GLN A 45 9.57 -9.96 7.01
CA GLN A 45 10.06 -9.93 8.37
C GLN A 45 8.91 -9.70 9.34
N TYR A 46 8.71 -10.62 10.26
CA TYR A 46 7.66 -10.51 11.28
C TYR A 46 8.20 -9.96 12.60
N SER A 47 7.30 -9.37 13.38
CA SER A 47 7.50 -9.17 14.81
C SER A 47 7.70 -10.51 15.54
N ARG A 48 8.02 -10.43 16.84
CA ARG A 48 8.17 -11.64 17.68
C ARG A 48 6.94 -12.54 17.60
N GLY A 49 7.17 -13.85 17.70
CA GLY A 49 6.09 -14.84 17.62
C GLY A 49 5.49 -14.98 16.21
N GLY A 50 6.25 -14.65 15.16
CA GLY A 50 5.78 -14.76 13.77
C GLY A 50 4.62 -13.82 13.45
N GLY A 51 4.59 -12.61 14.07
CA GLY A 51 3.51 -11.66 13.89
C GLY A 51 2.21 -12.02 14.63
N ASN A 52 2.29 -12.88 15.66
CA ASN A 52 1.10 -13.32 16.40
C ASN A 52 1.30 -13.34 17.94
N ALA A 53 2.12 -12.43 18.45
CA ALA A 53 2.33 -12.26 19.89
C ALA A 53 1.19 -11.46 20.57
N ALA A 54 0.50 -10.62 19.81
CA ALA A 54 -0.61 -9.79 20.25
C ALA A 54 -1.83 -9.87 19.29
N PRO A 55 -2.46 -11.05 19.12
CA PRO A 55 -3.45 -11.29 18.06
C PRO A 55 -4.73 -10.45 18.18
N LYS A 56 -5.01 -9.93 19.38
CA LYS A 56 -6.17 -9.05 19.62
C LYS A 56 -5.91 -7.58 19.30
N ARG A 57 -4.66 -7.20 19.02
CA ARG A 57 -4.29 -5.85 18.63
C ARG A 57 -4.21 -5.74 17.11
N PRO A 58 -4.41 -4.54 16.55
CA PRO A 58 -4.15 -4.29 15.15
C PRO A 58 -2.74 -4.73 14.77
N MET A 59 -2.61 -5.37 13.60
CA MET A 59 -1.34 -5.74 13.00
C MET A 59 -0.90 -4.65 12.04
N PHE A 60 0.35 -4.21 12.13
CA PHE A 60 0.90 -3.29 11.16
C PHE A 60 1.44 -4.02 9.94
N LEU A 61 1.13 -3.49 8.76
CA LEU A 61 1.66 -3.92 7.49
C LEU A 61 2.68 -2.88 7.04
N CYS A 62 3.97 -3.22 7.12
CA CYS A 62 5.06 -2.27 6.92
C CYS A 62 5.60 -2.35 5.49
N LEU A 63 5.66 -1.19 4.81
CA LEU A 63 6.00 -1.05 3.40
C LEU A 63 7.17 -0.06 3.25
N HIS A 64 8.35 -0.55 2.88
CA HIS A 64 9.56 0.27 2.76
C HIS A 64 9.58 1.15 1.51
N GLY A 65 10.49 2.13 1.45
CA GLY A 65 10.73 2.98 0.30
C GLY A 65 11.63 2.34 -0.78
N TRP A 66 11.81 3.06 -1.88
CA TRP A 66 12.70 2.66 -2.97
C TRP A 66 14.15 2.49 -2.49
N GLY A 67 14.79 1.43 -2.95
CA GLY A 67 16.18 1.15 -2.61
C GLY A 67 16.41 0.61 -1.20
N SER A 68 15.34 0.36 -0.45
CA SER A 68 15.36 -0.20 0.89
C SER A 68 14.91 -1.67 0.92
N ASN A 69 14.58 -2.17 2.10
CA ASN A 69 14.15 -3.54 2.35
C ASN A 69 13.24 -3.63 3.59
N GLU A 70 12.76 -4.81 3.90
CA GLU A 70 11.83 -5.07 5.00
C GLU A 70 12.37 -4.75 6.39
N ALA A 71 13.70 -4.66 6.58
CA ALA A 71 14.27 -4.37 7.91
C ALA A 71 14.04 -2.92 8.35
N ASP A 72 13.99 -1.97 7.43
CA ASP A 72 13.85 -0.54 7.74
C ASP A 72 12.60 -0.25 8.57
N LEU A 73 11.44 -0.64 8.07
CA LEU A 73 10.18 -0.39 8.78
C LEU A 73 10.03 -1.31 10.01
N ALA A 74 10.59 -2.52 9.96
CA ALA A 74 10.62 -3.41 11.11
C ALA A 74 11.39 -2.78 12.29
N ASP A 75 12.49 -2.11 12.03
CA ASP A 75 13.25 -1.38 13.05
C ASP A 75 12.49 -0.15 13.56
N MET A 76 11.82 0.59 12.67
CA MET A 76 10.97 1.72 13.05
C MET A 76 9.85 1.31 14.00
N MET A 77 9.23 0.14 13.81
CA MET A 77 8.13 -0.36 14.64
C MET A 77 8.52 -0.54 16.12
N ARG A 78 9.80 -0.71 16.44
CA ARG A 78 10.29 -0.75 17.84
C ARG A 78 10.06 0.56 18.59
N TYR A 79 9.98 1.68 17.85
CA TYR A 79 9.73 3.01 18.41
C TYR A 79 8.27 3.42 18.30
N VAL A 80 7.62 3.07 17.20
CA VAL A 80 6.27 3.53 16.87
C VAL A 80 5.21 2.71 17.62
N ALA A 81 5.27 1.39 17.56
CA ALA A 81 4.28 0.51 18.17
C ALA A 81 4.89 -0.81 18.69
N PRO A 82 5.75 -0.76 19.73
CA PRO A 82 6.55 -1.91 20.20
C PRO A 82 5.71 -3.07 20.77
N TYR A 83 4.42 -2.84 21.04
CA TYR A 83 3.51 -3.83 21.62
C TYR A 83 2.51 -4.39 20.61
N ASN A 84 2.57 -3.97 19.36
CA ASN A 84 1.75 -4.49 18.28
C ASN A 84 2.56 -5.48 17.44
N ASP A 85 1.86 -6.42 16.84
CA ASP A 85 2.47 -7.26 15.81
C ASP A 85 2.62 -6.51 14.50
N PHE A 86 3.61 -6.90 13.71
CA PHE A 86 3.81 -6.40 12.37
C PHE A 86 4.28 -7.49 11.40
N ALA A 87 3.98 -7.29 10.13
CA ALA A 87 4.61 -7.92 8.98
C ALA A 87 5.24 -6.83 8.12
N SER A 88 6.55 -6.88 7.96
CA SER A 88 7.29 -5.97 7.09
C SER A 88 7.63 -6.67 5.80
N LEU A 89 7.06 -6.20 4.69
CA LEU A 89 7.13 -6.86 3.40
C LEU A 89 8.33 -6.34 2.60
N ARG A 90 9.00 -7.26 1.89
CA ARG A 90 10.01 -6.90 0.88
C ARG A 90 9.34 -6.69 -0.46
N ALA A 91 9.62 -5.56 -1.09
CA ALA A 91 9.17 -5.26 -2.43
C ALA A 91 9.71 -6.28 -3.47
N PRO A 92 8.93 -6.59 -4.53
CA PRO A 92 9.25 -7.70 -5.44
C PRO A 92 10.37 -7.41 -6.44
N LEU A 93 10.62 -6.13 -6.77
CA LEU A 93 11.60 -5.74 -7.78
C LEU A 93 12.98 -5.58 -7.16
N VAL A 94 13.96 -6.33 -7.66
CA VAL A 94 15.33 -6.32 -7.16
C VAL A 94 16.11 -5.21 -7.85
N LEU A 95 16.56 -4.21 -7.10
CA LEU A 95 17.51 -3.19 -7.57
C LEU A 95 18.95 -3.65 -7.34
N GLN A 96 19.17 -4.34 -6.21
CA GLN A 96 20.46 -4.90 -5.84
C GLN A 96 20.27 -6.15 -4.99
N GLU A 97 20.96 -7.23 -5.34
CA GLU A 97 20.94 -8.46 -4.56
C GLU A 97 21.65 -8.29 -3.20
N ALA A 98 21.16 -9.02 -2.20
CA ALA A 98 21.79 -9.07 -0.89
C ALA A 98 23.24 -9.58 -1.00
N GLY A 99 24.16 -8.88 -0.35
CA GLY A 99 25.60 -9.21 -0.37
C GLY A 99 26.42 -8.55 -1.49
N SER A 100 25.82 -7.84 -2.44
CA SER A 100 26.53 -7.19 -3.56
C SER A 100 27.10 -5.79 -3.29
N GLY A 101 26.89 -5.22 -2.12
CA GLY A 101 27.78 -4.22 -1.51
C GLY A 101 27.61 -2.74 -1.86
N GLU A 102 26.77 -2.30 -2.81
CA GLU A 102 26.66 -0.87 -3.17
C GLU A 102 25.58 -0.10 -2.43
N PHE A 103 24.44 -0.72 -2.15
CA PHE A 103 23.34 -0.14 -1.36
C PHE A 103 23.07 -0.97 -0.11
N GLY A 104 22.69 -0.33 0.98
CA GLY A 104 22.04 -1.00 2.10
C GLY A 104 22.88 -2.03 2.88
N TYR A 105 24.15 -1.81 3.11
CA TYR A 105 24.97 -2.63 4.04
C TYR A 105 24.84 -4.16 3.85
N GLY A 106 24.68 -4.62 2.62
CA GLY A 106 24.62 -6.05 2.29
C GLY A 106 23.26 -6.71 2.41
N GLN A 107 22.19 -5.99 2.78
CA GLN A 107 20.84 -6.56 2.91
C GLN A 107 20.02 -6.58 1.60
N GLY A 108 20.56 -6.01 0.53
CA GLY A 108 19.89 -5.82 -0.74
C GLY A 108 19.03 -4.55 -0.78
N ALA A 109 18.64 -4.17 -2.00
CA ALA A 109 17.81 -3.02 -2.27
C ALA A 109 16.66 -3.41 -3.22
N TYR A 110 15.45 -3.01 -2.88
CA TYR A 110 14.23 -3.45 -3.55
C TYR A 110 13.32 -2.28 -3.86
N SER A 111 12.40 -2.48 -4.78
CA SER A 111 11.44 -1.47 -5.19
C SER A 111 10.05 -2.06 -5.44
N TRP A 112 9.03 -1.27 -5.16
CA TRP A 112 7.65 -1.57 -5.52
C TRP A 112 7.33 -1.16 -6.96
N PHE A 113 8.04 -0.16 -7.48
CA PHE A 113 7.82 0.48 -8.77
C PHE A 113 9.05 0.36 -9.66
N HIS A 114 8.85 0.49 -10.97
CA HIS A 114 9.94 0.44 -11.95
C HIS A 114 10.92 1.63 -11.85
N ASP A 115 10.46 2.79 -11.38
CA ASP A 115 11.25 3.99 -11.11
C ASP A 115 11.10 4.44 -9.64
N CYS A 116 12.01 5.29 -9.18
CA CYS A 116 11.97 5.82 -7.81
C CYS A 116 10.67 6.60 -7.54
N VAL A 117 10.35 7.53 -8.44
CA VAL A 117 9.09 8.32 -8.43
C VAL A 117 8.51 8.33 -9.84
N PRO A 118 7.81 7.27 -10.25
CA PRO A 118 7.11 7.28 -11.53
C PRO A 118 5.97 8.30 -11.53
N SER A 119 5.42 8.61 -12.69
CA SER A 119 4.35 9.60 -12.83
C SER A 119 3.27 9.18 -13.82
N GLY A 120 2.12 9.84 -13.76
CA GLY A 120 1.02 9.63 -14.69
C GLY A 120 0.49 8.21 -14.73
N GLU A 121 0.25 7.69 -15.92
CA GLU A 121 -0.27 6.32 -16.11
C GLU A 121 0.68 5.23 -15.63
N ASP A 122 1.99 5.43 -15.73
CA ASP A 122 2.98 4.47 -15.24
C ASP A 122 2.89 4.33 -13.72
N LEU A 123 2.70 5.46 -13.01
CA LEU A 123 2.49 5.43 -11.57
C LEU A 123 1.21 4.71 -11.18
N ASP A 124 0.11 4.95 -11.89
CA ASP A 124 -1.16 4.26 -11.64
C ASP A 124 -1.03 2.75 -11.80
N ARG A 125 -0.36 2.29 -12.88
CA ARG A 125 -0.15 0.87 -13.14
C ARG A 125 0.73 0.21 -12.09
N ASP A 126 1.83 0.84 -11.72
CA ASP A 126 2.74 0.35 -10.69
C ASP A 126 2.06 0.30 -9.31
N ALA A 127 1.38 1.39 -8.94
CA ALA A 127 0.69 1.47 -7.65
C ALA A 127 -0.40 0.41 -7.51
N TYR A 128 -1.21 0.22 -8.55
CA TYR A 128 -2.25 -0.80 -8.54
C TYR A 128 -1.66 -2.21 -8.49
N ALA A 129 -0.67 -2.53 -9.34
CA ALA A 129 -0.05 -3.85 -9.37
C ALA A 129 0.60 -4.20 -8.02
N ALA A 130 1.32 -3.25 -7.42
CA ALA A 130 1.95 -3.44 -6.12
C ALA A 130 0.90 -3.56 -4.99
N ALA A 131 -0.13 -2.71 -4.98
CA ALA A 131 -1.20 -2.78 -3.98
C ALA A 131 -1.97 -4.11 -4.06
N MET A 132 -2.27 -4.61 -5.27
CA MET A 132 -2.91 -5.90 -5.46
C MET A 132 -2.03 -7.05 -4.95
N ALA A 133 -0.73 -7.03 -5.24
CA ALA A 133 0.20 -8.04 -4.72
C ALA A 133 0.26 -8.06 -3.18
N ILE A 134 0.18 -6.88 -2.56
CA ILE A 134 0.15 -6.74 -1.10
C ILE A 134 -1.19 -7.21 -0.54
N ASP A 135 -2.31 -6.82 -1.15
CA ASP A 135 -3.66 -7.22 -0.70
C ASP A 135 -3.87 -8.73 -0.81
N ASP A 136 -3.41 -9.35 -1.90
CA ASP A 136 -3.41 -10.81 -2.08
C ASP A 136 -2.57 -11.49 -1.00
N TRP A 137 -1.36 -10.97 -0.72
CA TRP A 137 -0.54 -11.47 0.38
C TRP A 137 -1.27 -11.36 1.73
N VAL A 138 -1.94 -10.24 2.01
CA VAL A 138 -2.73 -10.05 3.23
C VAL A 138 -3.88 -11.03 3.30
N ALA A 139 -4.59 -11.28 2.20
CA ALA A 139 -5.69 -12.22 2.14
C ALA A 139 -5.24 -13.67 2.43
N GLU A 140 -4.05 -14.05 2.00
CA GLU A 140 -3.49 -15.38 2.20
C GLU A 140 -2.87 -15.59 3.59
N ASN A 141 -2.26 -14.55 4.19
CA ASN A 141 -1.40 -14.69 5.35
C ASN A 141 -1.95 -14.07 6.64
N VAL A 142 -2.98 -13.22 6.57
CA VAL A 142 -3.54 -12.53 7.74
C VAL A 142 -5.02 -12.89 7.90
N PRO A 143 -5.44 -13.43 9.07
CA PRO A 143 -6.84 -13.76 9.31
C PRO A 143 -7.79 -12.60 8.96
N ALA A 144 -8.94 -12.92 8.35
CA ALA A 144 -9.88 -11.91 7.85
C ALA A 144 -10.47 -11.04 8.97
N ASP A 145 -10.59 -11.58 10.18
CA ASP A 145 -11.09 -10.88 11.38
C ASP A 145 -10.00 -10.05 12.07
N ARG A 146 -8.74 -10.20 11.67
CA ARG A 146 -7.66 -9.41 12.25
C ARG A 146 -7.59 -8.02 11.61
N THR A 147 -7.64 -6.99 12.43
CA THR A 147 -7.44 -5.60 11.99
C THR A 147 -6.04 -5.38 11.44
N VAL A 148 -5.94 -4.80 10.24
CA VAL A 148 -4.67 -4.44 9.57
C VAL A 148 -4.56 -2.94 9.41
N VAL A 149 -3.37 -2.40 9.67
CA VAL A 149 -3.02 -0.99 9.51
C VAL A 149 -1.76 -0.87 8.66
N PRO A 150 -1.85 -0.51 7.39
CA PRO A 150 -0.69 -0.25 6.55
C PRO A 150 0.06 1.00 7.04
N ILE A 151 1.39 0.89 7.06
CA ILE A 151 2.31 1.97 7.35
C ILE A 151 3.46 1.90 6.35
N GLY A 152 3.77 3.00 5.70
CA GLY A 152 4.81 3.01 4.68
C GLY A 152 5.57 4.32 4.57
N PHE A 153 6.78 4.23 4.02
CA PHE A 153 7.64 5.37 3.71
C PHE A 153 7.82 5.51 2.20
N SER A 154 7.74 6.73 1.68
CA SER A 154 7.97 7.05 0.26
C SER A 154 7.07 6.21 -0.68
N GLN A 155 7.61 5.34 -1.54
CA GLN A 155 6.82 4.38 -2.33
C GLN A 155 5.87 3.55 -1.44
N GLY A 156 6.36 3.06 -0.30
CA GLY A 156 5.53 2.36 0.68
C GLY A 156 4.44 3.25 1.28
N GLY A 157 4.71 4.54 1.45
CA GLY A 157 3.73 5.53 1.91
C GLY A 157 2.60 5.75 0.90
N LEU A 158 2.93 5.78 -0.40
CA LEU A 158 1.93 5.76 -1.46
C LEU A 158 1.08 4.49 -1.39
N LEU A 159 1.73 3.34 -1.26
CA LEU A 159 1.02 2.05 -1.21
C LEU A 159 0.12 1.92 0.01
N ALA A 160 0.51 2.49 1.16
CA ALA A 160 -0.35 2.54 2.34
C ALA A 160 -1.65 3.30 2.07
N ILE A 161 -1.61 4.37 1.25
CA ILE A 161 -2.80 5.08 0.76
C ILE A 161 -3.54 4.22 -0.29
N HIS A 162 -2.81 3.65 -1.25
CA HIS A 162 -3.41 2.96 -2.39
C HIS A 162 -4.14 1.67 -2.00
N LEU A 163 -3.73 1.02 -0.91
CA LEU A 163 -4.44 -0.11 -0.31
C LEU A 163 -5.88 0.26 0.10
N LEU A 164 -6.11 1.48 0.60
CA LEU A 164 -7.47 1.97 0.83
C LEU A 164 -8.25 2.11 -0.47
N ARG A 165 -7.59 2.53 -1.57
CA ARG A 165 -8.21 2.77 -2.88
C ARG A 165 -8.56 1.48 -3.64
N VAL A 166 -8.01 0.34 -3.21
CA VAL A 166 -8.34 -0.99 -3.78
C VAL A 166 -9.23 -1.82 -2.87
N HIS A 167 -9.08 -1.74 -1.53
CA HIS A 167 -9.84 -2.56 -0.59
C HIS A 167 -10.05 -1.87 0.78
N PRO A 168 -10.83 -0.78 0.83
CA PRO A 168 -10.93 0.08 2.02
C PRO A 168 -11.50 -0.62 3.26
N GLU A 169 -12.38 -1.61 3.11
CA GLU A 169 -12.95 -2.35 4.25
C GLU A 169 -11.91 -3.21 4.99
N ARG A 170 -10.82 -3.58 4.31
CA ARG A 170 -9.79 -4.43 4.88
C ARG A 170 -8.87 -3.69 5.85
N TYR A 171 -8.71 -2.38 5.65
CA TYR A 171 -7.72 -1.56 6.34
C TYR A 171 -8.38 -0.56 7.29
N ARG A 172 -8.12 -0.68 8.59
CA ARG A 172 -8.76 0.12 9.65
C ARG A 172 -8.31 1.56 9.69
N ALA A 173 -7.10 1.83 9.28
CA ALA A 173 -6.44 3.13 9.22
C ALA A 173 -5.29 3.03 8.23
N SER A 174 -4.67 4.14 7.84
CA SER A 174 -3.45 4.14 7.03
C SER A 174 -2.46 5.20 7.50
N ILE A 175 -1.16 4.90 7.35
CA ILE A 175 -0.07 5.78 7.75
C ILE A 175 0.89 5.93 6.58
N SER A 176 0.99 7.15 6.07
CA SER A 176 1.87 7.51 4.96
C SER A 176 2.92 8.50 5.43
N LEU A 177 4.19 8.11 5.35
CA LEU A 177 5.35 8.91 5.73
C LEU A 177 6.10 9.29 4.46
N SER A 178 6.15 10.58 4.15
CA SER A 178 6.72 11.13 2.90
C SER A 178 6.22 10.41 1.62
N GLY A 179 4.99 9.90 1.67
CA GLY A 179 4.36 9.27 0.51
C GLY A 179 3.79 10.31 -0.46
N PHE A 180 3.27 9.81 -1.57
CA PHE A 180 2.62 10.60 -2.62
C PHE A 180 1.42 9.84 -3.17
N LEU A 181 0.63 10.43 -4.06
CA LEU A 181 -0.60 9.85 -4.56
C LEU A 181 -0.45 9.40 -6.01
N ALA A 182 -0.88 8.18 -6.33
CA ALA A 182 -1.12 7.80 -7.72
C ALA A 182 -2.35 8.58 -8.24
N PRO A 183 -2.27 9.20 -9.44
CA PRO A 183 -3.32 10.12 -9.89
C PRO A 183 -4.68 9.45 -10.13
N GLY A 184 -4.72 8.15 -10.44
CA GLY A 184 -5.97 7.42 -10.71
C GLY A 184 -6.54 7.69 -12.11
N VAL A 185 -5.71 8.12 -13.07
CA VAL A 185 -6.15 8.41 -14.45
C VAL A 185 -6.34 7.16 -15.29
N VAL A 186 -5.69 6.06 -14.93
CA VAL A 186 -5.93 4.76 -15.58
C VAL A 186 -7.21 4.16 -15.03
N ALA A 187 -8.15 3.86 -15.90
CA ALA A 187 -9.43 3.28 -15.51
C ALA A 187 -9.24 1.98 -14.70
N GLY A 188 -9.82 1.91 -13.52
CA GLY A 188 -9.74 0.75 -12.63
C GLY A 188 -8.48 0.69 -11.75
N SER A 189 -7.55 1.65 -11.84
CA SER A 189 -6.37 1.68 -10.96
C SER A 189 -6.67 2.13 -9.53
N ALA A 190 -7.79 2.79 -9.31
CA ALA A 190 -8.26 3.25 -7.99
C ALA A 190 -9.77 3.00 -7.85
N PRO A 191 -10.21 1.74 -7.78
CA PRO A 191 -11.61 1.37 -7.97
C PRO A 191 -12.54 1.74 -6.81
N ALA A 192 -12.00 2.07 -5.64
CA ALA A 192 -12.77 2.27 -4.42
C ALA A 192 -12.69 3.69 -3.85
N ASP A 193 -12.31 4.70 -4.64
CA ASP A 193 -12.16 6.08 -4.15
C ASP A 193 -13.46 6.62 -3.51
N ASP A 194 -14.61 6.45 -4.16
CA ASP A 194 -15.91 6.84 -3.60
C ASP A 194 -16.18 6.13 -2.25
N ARG A 195 -15.79 4.86 -2.16
CA ARG A 195 -15.97 4.07 -0.94
C ARG A 195 -15.04 4.49 0.19
N VAL A 196 -13.82 4.91 -0.12
CA VAL A 196 -12.89 5.50 0.87
C VAL A 196 -13.51 6.74 1.50
N ALA A 197 -14.08 7.64 0.68
CA ALA A 197 -14.77 8.85 1.15
C ALA A 197 -15.97 8.53 2.05
N GLU A 198 -16.78 7.52 1.70
CA GLU A 198 -17.92 7.09 2.53
C GLU A 198 -17.48 6.53 3.89
N LEU A 199 -16.40 5.75 3.93
CA LEU A 199 -15.88 5.11 5.14
C LEU A 199 -15.16 6.09 6.05
N ASN A 200 -14.63 7.18 5.49
CA ASN A 200 -13.90 8.22 6.22
C ASN A 200 -12.81 7.64 7.14
N VAL A 201 -11.95 6.77 6.57
CA VAL A 201 -10.92 6.00 7.28
C VAL A 201 -9.89 6.96 7.89
N PRO A 202 -9.45 6.79 9.15
CA PRO A 202 -8.38 7.60 9.74
C PRO A 202 -7.06 7.44 8.98
N VAL A 203 -6.46 8.55 8.56
CA VAL A 203 -5.16 8.56 7.89
C VAL A 203 -4.20 9.54 8.57
N PHE A 204 -2.99 9.09 8.85
CA PHE A 204 -1.87 9.94 9.23
C PHE A 204 -0.98 10.16 8.00
N TYR A 205 -0.74 11.42 7.65
CA TYR A 205 0.16 11.81 6.57
C TYR A 205 1.24 12.75 7.10
N GLY A 206 2.48 12.24 7.22
CA GLY A 206 3.65 13.01 7.61
C GLY A 206 4.57 13.29 6.43
N TYR A 207 5.16 14.50 6.35
CA TYR A 207 6.09 14.84 5.28
C TYR A 207 7.10 15.92 5.69
N GLY A 208 8.27 15.90 5.06
CA GLY A 208 9.27 16.96 5.19
C GLY A 208 8.87 18.19 4.38
N GLN A 209 8.90 19.39 5.00
CA GLN A 209 8.65 20.63 4.28
C GLN A 209 9.80 21.03 3.32
N SER A 210 10.96 20.43 3.50
CA SER A 210 12.15 20.60 2.66
C SER A 210 12.46 19.38 1.80
N ASP A 211 11.46 18.47 1.62
CA ASP A 211 11.60 17.26 0.81
C ASP A 211 12.08 17.59 -0.59
N THR A 212 13.23 17.00 -0.99
CA THR A 212 13.88 17.18 -2.29
C THR A 212 13.61 16.03 -3.26
N VAL A 213 12.99 14.94 -2.80
CA VAL A 213 12.64 13.77 -3.63
C VAL A 213 11.20 13.86 -4.13
N ILE A 214 10.25 14.11 -3.22
CA ILE A 214 8.85 14.25 -3.61
C ILE A 214 8.55 15.73 -3.93
N PRO A 215 8.16 16.05 -5.17
CA PRO A 215 7.85 17.44 -5.55
C PRO A 215 6.72 18.04 -4.70
N LYS A 216 6.84 19.29 -4.34
CA LYS A 216 5.79 20.00 -3.57
C LYS A 216 4.39 19.92 -4.17
N PRO A 217 4.18 20.01 -5.50
CA PRO A 217 2.86 19.79 -6.08
C PRO A 217 2.25 18.43 -5.73
N GLU A 218 3.08 17.37 -5.68
CA GLU A 218 2.61 16.01 -5.32
C GLU A 218 2.22 15.93 -3.84
N ILE A 219 2.98 16.58 -2.95
CA ILE A 219 2.63 16.68 -1.52
C ILE A 219 1.28 17.40 -1.36
N PHE A 220 1.05 18.49 -2.09
CA PHE A 220 -0.21 19.23 -2.05
C PHE A 220 -1.37 18.43 -2.64
N ALA A 221 -1.17 17.77 -3.78
CA ALA A 221 -2.19 16.92 -4.40
C ALA A 221 -2.57 15.75 -3.47
N THR A 222 -1.58 15.10 -2.86
CA THR A 222 -1.80 14.03 -1.88
C THR A 222 -2.58 14.52 -0.67
N THR A 223 -2.19 15.68 -0.10
CA THR A 223 -2.89 16.26 1.05
C THR A 223 -4.34 16.60 0.70
N ALA A 224 -4.58 17.22 -0.46
CA ALA A 224 -5.91 17.61 -0.89
C ALA A 224 -6.84 16.39 -1.09
N TRP A 225 -6.33 15.35 -1.76
CA TRP A 225 -7.09 14.12 -1.96
C TRP A 225 -7.42 13.43 -0.64
N LEU A 226 -6.44 13.32 0.27
CA LEU A 226 -6.65 12.71 1.58
C LEU A 226 -7.64 13.51 2.44
N ASP A 227 -7.61 14.84 2.40
CA ASP A 227 -8.56 15.69 3.12
C ASP A 227 -10.00 15.54 2.61
N GLU A 228 -10.16 15.30 1.30
CA GLU A 228 -11.46 15.08 0.68
C GLU A 228 -12.04 13.68 0.98
N HIS A 229 -11.17 12.65 1.08
CA HIS A 229 -11.62 11.25 1.08
C HIS A 229 -11.44 10.53 2.42
N THR A 230 -10.77 11.13 3.42
CA THR A 230 -10.38 10.42 4.66
C THR A 230 -10.49 11.30 5.89
N PHE A 231 -10.50 10.69 7.08
CA PHE A 231 -10.31 11.43 8.32
C PHE A 231 -8.82 11.75 8.51
N LEU A 232 -8.36 12.79 7.82
CA LEU A 232 -6.96 13.14 7.69
C LEU A 232 -6.37 13.79 8.96
N THR A 233 -5.19 13.34 9.35
CA THR A 233 -4.24 14.08 10.19
C THR A 233 -2.96 14.32 9.39
N SER A 234 -2.77 15.53 8.86
CA SER A 234 -1.58 15.90 8.10
C SER A 234 -0.58 16.69 8.94
N LYS A 235 0.72 16.35 8.84
CA LYS A 235 1.83 16.98 9.57
C LYS A 235 3.02 17.27 8.66
N GLY A 236 3.33 18.57 8.48
CA GLY A 236 4.54 19.01 7.76
C GLY A 236 5.67 19.38 8.72
N TYR A 237 6.82 18.75 8.60
CA TYR A 237 7.97 18.93 9.50
C TYR A 237 8.99 19.91 8.89
N ARG A 238 9.17 21.05 9.57
CA ARG A 238 10.04 22.13 9.10
C ARG A 238 11.50 21.69 9.07
N GLY A 239 12.16 21.93 7.93
CA GLY A 239 13.58 21.62 7.72
C GLY A 239 13.87 20.13 7.54
N LEU A 240 12.86 19.27 7.59
CA LEU A 240 13.00 17.85 7.27
C LEU A 240 12.98 17.68 5.75
N ASP A 241 13.97 16.94 5.23
CA ASP A 241 14.04 16.49 3.86
C ASP A 241 13.25 15.17 3.68
N HIS A 242 13.56 14.35 2.70
CA HIS A 242 12.94 13.04 2.46
C HIS A 242 13.37 12.01 3.50
N ALA A 243 12.85 12.13 4.70
CA ALA A 243 13.21 11.33 5.86
C ALA A 243 12.09 11.33 6.91
N VAL A 244 12.22 10.51 7.95
CA VAL A 244 11.35 10.49 9.13
C VAL A 244 12.10 11.07 10.33
N SER A 245 11.43 11.83 11.18
CA SER A 245 12.01 12.46 12.36
C SER A 245 11.48 11.90 13.68
N LEU A 246 12.23 12.11 14.76
CA LEU A 246 11.75 11.76 16.11
C LEU A 246 10.47 12.52 16.51
N ASN A 247 10.31 13.75 16.04
CA ASN A 247 9.08 14.51 16.26
C ASN A 247 7.89 13.85 15.56
N GLU A 248 8.10 13.37 14.36
CA GLU A 248 7.09 12.65 13.60
C GLU A 248 6.71 11.33 14.28
N PHE A 249 7.69 10.57 14.80
CA PHE A 249 7.39 9.38 15.59
C PHE A 249 6.57 9.68 16.85
N ASN A 250 6.83 10.79 17.53
CA ASN A 250 6.05 11.18 18.69
C ASN A 250 4.61 11.55 18.30
N ASP A 251 4.45 12.38 17.27
CA ASP A 251 3.13 12.75 16.75
C ASP A 251 2.34 11.50 16.27
N LEU A 252 3.01 10.56 15.60
CA LEU A 252 2.40 9.32 15.16
C LEU A 252 1.96 8.44 16.34
N ARG A 253 2.78 8.30 17.37
CA ARG A 253 2.42 7.54 18.58
C ARG A 253 1.20 8.13 19.28
N ASP A 254 1.14 9.46 19.40
CA ASP A 254 -0.02 10.16 19.96
C ASP A 254 -1.27 9.96 19.10
N TRP A 255 -1.10 9.95 17.79
CA TRP A 255 -2.20 9.66 16.85
C TRP A 255 -2.70 8.22 16.98
N LEU A 256 -1.79 7.23 17.03
CA LEU A 256 -2.13 5.82 17.20
C LEU A 256 -2.89 5.58 18.53
N ALA A 257 -2.48 6.23 19.62
CA ALA A 257 -3.16 6.13 20.90
C ALA A 257 -4.56 6.74 20.87
N ARG A 258 -4.73 7.89 20.21
CA ARG A 258 -6.05 8.56 20.07
C ARG A 258 -7.05 7.77 19.23
N HIS A 259 -6.57 6.93 18.32
CA HIS A 259 -7.39 6.07 17.45
C HIS A 259 -7.51 4.63 17.95
N ASP A 260 -7.06 4.32 19.17
CA ASP A 260 -7.08 2.98 19.75
C ASP A 260 -6.37 1.90 18.90
N ILE A 261 -5.36 2.31 18.11
CA ILE A 261 -4.58 1.42 17.23
C ILE A 261 -3.42 0.79 18.00
N ALA A 262 -2.69 1.60 18.77
CA ALA A 262 -1.62 1.14 19.64
C ALA A 262 -1.71 1.82 21.01
N PRO A 263 -1.33 1.13 22.11
CA PRO A 263 -1.30 1.77 23.42
C PRO A 263 -0.24 2.87 23.43
N GLY A 264 -0.56 3.97 24.10
CA GLY A 264 0.44 5.01 24.39
C GLY A 264 1.62 4.43 25.17
N ILE A 265 2.82 4.90 24.91
CA ILE A 265 3.99 4.58 25.71
C ILE A 265 4.02 5.63 26.84
N LEU A 266 3.82 5.16 28.07
CA LEU A 266 3.95 5.97 29.28
C LEU A 266 5.41 6.25 29.58
#